data_9201749b3522dc85ff675114aa2a276b
#
_entry.id   9201749b3522dc85ff675114aa2a276b
#
_cell.length_a   1.000
_cell.length_b   1.000
_cell.length_c   1.000
_cell.angle_alpha   90.00
_cell.angle_beta   90.00
_cell.angle_gamma   90.00
#
_symmetry.space_group_name_H-M   'P 1'
#
loop_
_entity.id
_entity.type
_entity.pdbx_description
1 polymer ?
#
loop_
_entity_poly.entity_id
_entity_poly.type
_entity_poly.pdbx_seq_one_letter_code
_entity_poly.pdbx_strand_id
1 'polypeptide(L)'
;MGLIVYFSSRSENTHRFVGRLGMRSTRIPVSPKECDPLVRVPYVLIVPTYSGEGGKGAVPKQVIRFLNDADNRSNLRGVIAAGNSNFGATFGIAGDVISAKCQVPYLYRFELLGTEEDVANVRQGMERFWIRSHSNDR
;
A
#
# COMPACT_ATOMS: atom_id res chain seq x y z
N MET A 1 -7.72 -13.30 -8.84
CA MET A 1 -6.70 -12.82 -7.95
C MET A 1 -6.77 -11.32 -7.82
N GLY A 2 -6.40 -10.81 -6.66
CA GLY A 2 -6.59 -9.41 -6.36
C GLY A 2 -5.62 -8.46 -7.03
N LEU A 3 -6.02 -7.21 -7.11
CA LEU A 3 -5.23 -6.13 -7.67
C LEU A 3 -4.39 -5.49 -6.57
N ILE A 4 -3.16 -5.09 -6.91
CA ILE A 4 -2.34 -4.21 -6.08
C ILE A 4 -2.40 -2.80 -6.67
N VAL A 5 -2.68 -1.81 -5.81
CA VAL A 5 -2.48 -0.41 -6.17
C VAL A 5 -1.34 0.11 -5.31
N TYR A 6 -0.41 0.82 -5.89
CA TYR A 6 0.76 1.27 -5.15
C TYR A 6 1.20 2.66 -5.55
N PHE A 7 1.89 3.31 -4.61
CA PHE A 7 2.60 4.56 -4.86
C PHE A 7 4.08 4.34 -4.57
N SER A 8 4.94 4.88 -5.41
CA SER A 8 6.38 4.83 -5.20
C SER A 8 6.98 6.22 -5.36
N SER A 9 7.84 6.60 -4.43
CA SER A 9 8.55 7.87 -4.48
C SER A 9 9.70 7.79 -5.48
N ARG A 10 10.51 8.86 -5.54
CA ARG A 10 11.65 8.95 -6.46
C ARG A 10 12.70 7.85 -6.26
N SER A 11 12.79 7.29 -5.06
CA SER A 11 13.72 6.18 -4.80
C SER A 11 13.34 4.91 -5.56
N GLU A 12 12.08 4.80 -5.96
CA GLU A 12 11.53 3.63 -6.66
C GLU A 12 11.58 2.34 -5.85
N ASN A 13 11.81 2.42 -4.54
CA ASN A 13 11.88 1.24 -3.68
C ASN A 13 10.58 0.43 -3.70
N THR A 14 9.43 1.10 -3.55
CA THR A 14 8.13 0.43 -3.55
C THR A 14 7.82 -0.15 -4.94
N HIS A 15 8.16 0.59 -6.00
CA HIS A 15 7.99 0.11 -7.36
C HIS A 15 8.77 -1.19 -7.60
N ARG A 16 10.02 -1.23 -7.14
CA ARG A 16 10.84 -2.45 -7.27
C ARG A 16 10.28 -3.61 -6.46
N PHE A 17 9.78 -3.33 -5.27
CA PHE A 17 9.16 -4.36 -4.44
C PHE A 17 7.94 -4.96 -5.13
N VAL A 18 7.04 -4.11 -5.62
CA VAL A 18 5.83 -4.55 -6.33
C VAL A 18 6.19 -5.35 -7.59
N GLY A 19 7.21 -4.90 -8.33
CA GLY A 19 7.68 -5.63 -9.51
C GLY A 19 8.11 -7.06 -9.19
N ARG A 20 8.76 -7.26 -8.04
CA ARG A 20 9.20 -8.59 -7.61
C ARG A 20 8.04 -9.49 -7.16
N LEU A 21 6.91 -8.90 -6.77
CA LEU A 21 5.73 -9.69 -6.41
C LEU A 21 5.14 -10.41 -7.62
N GLY A 22 5.30 -9.85 -8.83
CA GLY A 22 4.78 -10.45 -10.04
C GLY A 22 3.27 -10.53 -10.12
N MET A 23 2.58 -9.67 -9.38
CA MET A 23 1.12 -9.62 -9.34
C MET A 23 0.60 -8.46 -10.17
N ARG A 24 -0.67 -8.55 -10.57
CA ARG A 24 -1.35 -7.47 -11.29
C ARG A 24 -1.33 -6.20 -10.42
N SER A 25 -0.87 -5.10 -11.00
CA SER A 25 -0.73 -3.86 -10.24
C SER A 25 -1.06 -2.63 -11.07
N THR A 26 -1.44 -1.56 -10.36
CA THR A 26 -1.70 -0.24 -10.93
C THR A 26 -0.95 0.79 -10.08
N ARG A 27 -0.24 1.69 -10.72
CA ARG A 27 0.56 2.71 -10.03
C ARG A 27 -0.20 4.03 -9.90
N ILE A 28 -0.16 4.62 -8.72
CA ILE A 28 -0.61 5.99 -8.50
C ILE A 28 0.47 6.93 -9.03
N PRO A 29 0.13 7.89 -9.90
CA PRO A 29 1.15 8.75 -10.50
C PRO A 29 1.79 9.69 -9.49
N VAL A 30 3.07 10.00 -9.70
CA VAL A 30 3.83 10.95 -8.87
C VAL A 30 3.42 12.38 -9.22
N SER A 31 3.25 12.67 -10.51
CA SER A 31 2.94 14.03 -10.98
C SER A 31 1.49 14.39 -10.70
N PRO A 32 1.22 15.57 -10.12
CA PRO A 32 -0.16 16.02 -9.93
C PRO A 32 -0.89 16.35 -11.23
N LYS A 33 -0.15 16.40 -12.34
CA LYS A 33 -0.74 16.66 -13.66
C LYS A 33 -1.34 15.41 -14.29
N GLU A 34 -0.94 14.24 -13.82
CA GLU A 34 -1.50 12.98 -14.29
C GLU A 34 -2.75 12.63 -13.50
N CYS A 35 -3.73 12.05 -14.18
CA CYS A 35 -4.97 11.63 -13.54
C CYS A 35 -4.75 10.40 -12.69
N ASP A 36 -5.38 10.35 -11.51
CA ASP A 36 -5.37 9.17 -10.67
C ASP A 36 -6.15 8.04 -11.34
N PRO A 37 -5.71 6.79 -11.16
CA PRO A 37 -6.50 5.68 -11.65
C PRO A 37 -7.83 5.58 -10.90
N LEU A 38 -8.86 5.15 -11.62
CA LEU A 38 -10.15 4.82 -11.00
C LEU A 38 -10.20 3.32 -10.79
N VAL A 39 -10.21 2.90 -9.53
CA VAL A 39 -10.17 1.48 -9.18
C VAL A 39 -11.57 1.04 -8.77
N ARG A 40 -12.15 0.14 -9.54
CA ARG A 40 -13.53 -0.34 -9.34
C ARG A 40 -13.60 -1.81 -8.91
N VAL A 41 -12.45 -2.38 -8.52
CA VAL A 41 -12.36 -3.76 -8.03
C VAL A 41 -11.63 -3.76 -6.69
N PRO A 42 -11.85 -4.77 -5.84
CA PRO A 42 -11.11 -4.87 -4.58
C PRO A 42 -9.60 -4.89 -4.80
N TYR A 43 -8.87 -4.17 -3.95
CA TYR A 43 -7.42 -4.08 -4.07
C TYR A 43 -6.74 -3.96 -2.70
N VAL A 44 -5.44 -4.24 -2.69
CA VAL A 44 -4.56 -3.97 -1.55
C VAL A 44 -3.64 -2.83 -1.95
N LEU A 45 -3.47 -1.88 -1.05
CA LEU A 45 -2.63 -0.69 -1.26
C LEU A 45 -1.25 -0.92 -0.67
N ILE A 46 -0.20 -0.62 -1.45
CA ILE A 46 1.18 -0.68 -0.98
C ILE A 46 1.79 0.71 -1.11
N VAL A 47 2.29 1.25 0.00
CA VAL A 47 2.79 2.63 0.06
C VAL A 47 4.06 2.73 0.88
N PRO A 48 4.92 3.73 0.58
CA PRO A 48 6.02 4.07 1.47
C PRO A 48 5.51 4.92 2.63
N THR A 49 6.33 5.04 3.67
CA THR A 49 6.09 5.96 4.78
C THR A 49 7.07 7.11 4.65
N TYR A 50 6.57 8.34 4.60
CA TYR A 50 7.43 9.51 4.61
C TYR A 50 7.79 9.87 6.05
N SER A 51 9.01 10.37 6.22
CA SER A 51 9.43 10.86 7.53
C SER A 51 8.74 12.20 7.80
N GLY A 52 8.25 12.35 9.03
CA GLY A 52 7.63 13.59 9.47
C GLY A 52 7.64 13.62 10.97
N GLU A 53 7.67 14.82 11.54
CA GLU A 53 7.67 15.01 12.98
C GLU A 53 6.37 14.45 13.58
N GLY A 54 6.48 13.50 14.51
CA GLY A 54 5.33 12.89 15.14
C GLY A 54 4.41 12.12 14.19
N GLY A 55 4.94 11.69 13.04
CA GLY A 55 4.16 10.98 12.03
C GLY A 55 3.34 11.86 11.10
N LYS A 56 3.43 13.17 11.24
CA LYS A 56 2.76 14.12 10.34
C LYS A 56 3.35 14.00 8.93
N GLY A 57 2.47 13.90 7.93
CA GLY A 57 2.91 13.77 6.55
C GLY A 57 3.46 12.39 6.20
N ALA A 58 3.24 11.39 7.06
CA ALA A 58 3.71 10.03 6.82
C ALA A 58 3.10 9.42 5.56
N VAL A 59 1.83 9.72 5.28
CA VAL A 59 1.15 9.24 4.08
C VAL A 59 1.42 10.22 2.93
N PRO A 60 1.97 9.74 1.80
CA PRO A 60 2.21 10.63 0.65
C PRO A 60 0.94 11.34 0.18
N LYS A 61 1.09 12.60 -0.23
CA LYS A 61 -0.05 13.40 -0.69
C LYS A 61 -0.80 12.76 -1.85
N GLN A 62 -0.07 12.10 -2.73
CA GLN A 62 -0.65 11.41 -3.89
C GLN A 62 -1.57 10.27 -3.44
N VAL A 63 -1.21 9.58 -2.37
CA VAL A 63 -2.04 8.50 -1.79
C VAL A 63 -3.28 9.09 -1.16
N ILE A 64 -3.15 10.20 -0.43
CA ILE A 64 -4.30 10.88 0.17
C ILE A 64 -5.29 11.31 -0.91
N ARG A 65 -4.79 11.90 -1.99
CA ARG A 65 -5.62 12.34 -3.13
C ARG A 65 -6.35 11.15 -3.75
N PHE A 66 -5.65 10.05 -3.96
CA PHE A 66 -6.24 8.82 -4.52
C PHE A 66 -7.37 8.29 -3.62
N LEU A 67 -7.15 8.26 -2.31
CA LEU A 67 -8.13 7.74 -1.35
C LEU A 67 -9.27 8.71 -1.06
N ASN A 68 -9.16 9.98 -1.45
CA ASN A 68 -10.26 10.93 -1.33
C ASN A 68 -11.40 10.64 -2.30
N ASP A 69 -11.12 9.92 -3.37
CA ASP A 69 -12.18 9.42 -4.25
C ASP A 69 -12.93 8.29 -3.54
N ALA A 70 -14.25 8.44 -3.44
CA ALA A 70 -15.08 7.51 -2.66
C ALA A 70 -15.05 6.09 -3.23
N ASP A 71 -15.03 5.95 -4.55
CA ASP A 71 -14.98 4.62 -5.18
C ASP A 71 -13.64 3.94 -4.94
N ASN A 72 -12.54 4.69 -5.07
CA ASN A 72 -11.22 4.16 -4.77
C ASN A 72 -11.16 3.69 -3.33
N ARG A 73 -11.64 4.50 -2.40
CA ARG A 73 -11.61 4.16 -0.97
C ARG A 73 -12.49 2.96 -0.65
N SER A 74 -13.66 2.87 -1.25
CA SER A 74 -14.61 1.78 -0.94
C SER A 74 -14.11 0.41 -1.39
N ASN A 75 -13.21 0.35 -2.36
CA ASN A 75 -12.64 -0.90 -2.86
C ASN A 75 -11.35 -1.32 -2.16
N LEU A 76 -10.83 -0.49 -1.26
CA LEU A 76 -9.65 -0.82 -0.48
C LEU A 76 -9.96 -1.96 0.50
N ARG A 77 -9.10 -3.00 0.51
CA ARG A 77 -9.30 -4.16 1.38
C ARG A 77 -8.19 -4.35 2.41
N GLY A 78 -7.05 -3.75 2.20
CA GLY A 78 -5.93 -3.87 3.13
C GLY A 78 -4.81 -2.97 2.70
N VAL A 79 -3.84 -2.75 3.61
CA VAL A 79 -2.69 -1.89 3.34
C VAL A 79 -1.39 -2.58 3.76
N ILE A 80 -0.37 -2.35 2.96
CA ILE A 80 1.00 -2.77 3.23
C ILE A 80 1.85 -1.51 3.14
N ALA A 81 2.75 -1.30 4.08
CA ALA A 81 3.59 -0.10 4.08
C ALA A 81 5.05 -0.43 4.19
N ALA A 82 5.86 0.31 3.44
CA ALA A 82 7.30 0.33 3.60
C ALA A 82 7.69 1.45 4.55
N GLY A 83 8.86 1.35 5.15
CA GLY A 83 9.38 2.39 6.02
C GLY A 83 10.89 2.28 6.14
N ASN A 84 11.43 3.04 7.10
CA ASN A 84 12.84 2.99 7.44
C ASN A 84 12.94 2.80 8.94
N SER A 85 13.57 1.71 9.38
CA SER A 85 13.69 1.39 10.80
C SER A 85 14.46 2.46 11.59
N ASN A 86 15.25 3.28 10.91
CA ASN A 86 15.94 4.41 11.55
C ASN A 86 14.99 5.47 12.10
N PHE A 87 13.72 5.45 11.68
CA PHE A 87 12.73 6.39 12.18
C PHE A 87 12.04 5.91 13.47
N GLY A 88 12.43 4.75 14.00
CA GLY A 88 11.93 4.25 15.29
C GLY A 88 10.42 4.05 15.31
N ALA A 89 9.75 4.74 16.25
CA ALA A 89 8.31 4.58 16.46
C ALA A 89 7.45 4.93 15.25
N THR A 90 7.98 5.69 14.28
CA THR A 90 7.23 6.05 13.08
C THR A 90 7.48 5.09 11.91
N PHE A 91 8.21 4.01 12.14
CA PHE A 91 8.48 3.02 11.11
C PHE A 91 7.16 2.41 10.62
N GLY A 92 6.90 2.58 9.32
CA GLY A 92 5.70 2.03 8.69
C GLY A 92 4.38 2.66 9.13
N ILE A 93 4.42 3.84 9.75
CA ILE A 93 3.22 4.47 10.32
C ILE A 93 2.18 4.86 9.27
N ALA A 94 2.57 4.99 8.00
CA ALA A 94 1.60 5.25 6.93
C ALA A 94 0.54 4.14 6.88
N GLY A 95 0.95 2.90 7.10
CA GLY A 95 0.02 1.77 7.18
C GLY A 95 -0.94 1.88 8.34
N ASP A 96 -0.44 2.31 9.52
CA ASP A 96 -1.29 2.52 10.70
C ASP A 96 -2.34 3.60 10.44
N VAL A 97 -1.93 4.71 9.82
CA VAL A 97 -2.85 5.83 9.53
C VAL A 97 -3.94 5.39 8.57
N ILE A 98 -3.58 4.74 7.48
CA ILE A 98 -4.54 4.29 6.47
C ILE A 98 -5.46 3.21 7.04
N SER A 99 -4.89 2.25 7.76
CA SER A 99 -5.65 1.18 8.40
C SER A 99 -6.72 1.74 9.33
N ALA A 100 -6.36 2.71 10.17
CA ALA A 100 -7.29 3.32 11.11
C ALA A 100 -8.38 4.13 10.40
N LYS A 101 -8.00 4.97 9.44
CA LYS A 101 -8.96 5.85 8.76
C LYS A 101 -9.88 5.12 7.81
N CYS A 102 -9.40 4.11 7.14
CA CYS A 102 -10.18 3.36 6.16
C CYS A 102 -10.77 2.07 6.70
N GLN A 103 -10.45 1.72 7.95
CA GLN A 103 -10.95 0.53 8.64
C GLN A 103 -10.65 -0.75 7.85
N VAL A 104 -9.39 -0.89 7.44
CA VAL A 104 -8.89 -2.07 6.76
C VAL A 104 -7.67 -2.61 7.49
N PRO A 105 -7.39 -3.92 7.38
CA PRO A 105 -6.24 -4.49 8.09
C PRO A 105 -4.91 -3.99 7.54
N TYR A 106 -3.95 -3.83 8.46
CA TYR A 106 -2.55 -3.57 8.11
C TYR A 106 -1.89 -4.93 7.93
N LEU A 107 -1.68 -5.30 6.67
CA LEU A 107 -1.32 -6.69 6.34
C LEU A 107 0.16 -7.01 6.54
N TYR A 108 1.05 -6.06 6.26
CA TYR A 108 2.48 -6.30 6.33
C TYR A 108 3.24 -4.98 6.32
N ARG A 109 4.42 -4.96 6.94
CA ARG A 109 5.34 -3.82 6.82
C ARG A 109 6.73 -4.34 6.49
N PHE A 110 7.47 -3.57 5.72
CA PHE A 110 8.83 -3.95 5.32
C PHE A 110 9.70 -2.71 5.25
N GLU A 111 11.02 -2.93 5.20
CA GLU A 111 11.99 -1.83 5.19
C GLU A 111 12.49 -1.58 3.78
N LEU A 112 12.46 -0.31 3.36
CA LEU A 112 12.99 0.18 2.07
C LEU A 112 12.41 -0.59 0.88
N LEU A 113 13.25 -1.31 0.14
CA LEU A 113 12.80 -2.06 -1.02
C LEU A 113 12.41 -3.52 -0.69
N GLY A 114 12.53 -3.88 0.59
CA GLY A 114 12.19 -5.23 1.04
C GLY A 114 13.24 -6.28 0.68
N THR A 115 13.26 -7.35 1.47
CA THR A 115 14.13 -8.50 1.20
C THR A 115 13.39 -9.53 0.35
N GLU A 116 14.11 -10.56 -0.11
CA GLU A 116 13.48 -11.68 -0.80
C GLU A 116 12.48 -12.38 0.10
N GLU A 117 12.79 -12.48 1.39
CA GLU A 117 11.86 -13.05 2.38
C GLU A 117 10.59 -12.21 2.50
N ASP A 118 10.70 -10.87 2.49
CA ASP A 118 9.54 -9.98 2.48
C ASP A 118 8.66 -10.24 1.26
N VAL A 119 9.27 -10.36 0.09
CA VAL A 119 8.55 -10.66 -1.15
C VAL A 119 7.79 -11.99 -1.03
N ALA A 120 8.45 -13.03 -0.54
CA ALA A 120 7.83 -14.34 -0.38
C ALA A 120 6.68 -14.30 0.62
N ASN A 121 6.87 -13.62 1.75
CA ASN A 121 5.85 -13.50 2.79
C ASN A 121 4.62 -12.74 2.28
N VAL A 122 4.83 -11.65 1.54
CA VAL A 122 3.71 -10.88 1.00
C VAL A 122 2.97 -11.69 -0.06
N ARG A 123 3.68 -12.38 -0.94
CA ARG A 123 3.02 -13.22 -1.96
C ARG A 123 2.13 -14.28 -1.32
N GLN A 124 2.64 -15.00 -0.33
CA GLN A 124 1.87 -16.02 0.37
C GLN A 124 0.70 -15.41 1.14
N GLY A 125 0.96 -14.30 1.83
CA GLY A 125 -0.07 -13.61 2.59
C GLY A 125 -1.20 -13.09 1.70
N MET A 126 -0.86 -12.56 0.54
CA MET A 126 -1.84 -12.06 -0.43
C MET A 126 -2.71 -13.18 -0.98
N GLU A 127 -2.13 -14.33 -1.30
CA GLU A 127 -2.90 -15.48 -1.77
C GLU A 127 -3.94 -15.89 -0.72
N ARG A 128 -3.52 -16.03 0.53
CA ARG A 128 -4.42 -16.40 1.63
C ARG A 128 -5.49 -15.34 1.87
N PHE A 129 -5.09 -14.08 1.81
CA PHE A 129 -5.99 -12.95 2.02
C PHE A 129 -7.11 -12.95 0.99
N TRP A 130 -6.77 -13.10 -0.29
CA TRP A 130 -7.77 -13.08 -1.36
C TRP A 130 -8.69 -14.31 -1.32
N ILE A 131 -8.18 -15.47 -0.97
CA ILE A 131 -9.00 -16.67 -0.80
C ILE A 131 -10.02 -16.44 0.32
N ARG A 132 -9.57 -15.89 1.44
CA ARG A 132 -10.42 -15.61 2.59
C ARG A 132 -11.49 -14.55 2.28
N SER A 133 -11.11 -13.51 1.55
CA SER A 133 -12.04 -12.46 1.12
C SER A 133 -13.15 -13.02 0.23
N HIS A 134 -12.80 -13.86 -0.73
CA HIS A 134 -13.79 -14.50 -1.60
C HIS A 134 -14.75 -15.40 -0.82
N SER A 135 -14.25 -16.10 0.19
CA SER A 135 -15.08 -16.95 1.03
C SER A 135 -16.08 -16.14 1.85
N ASN A 136 -15.73 -14.92 2.22
CA ASN A 136 -16.57 -14.05 3.05
C ASN A 136 -17.52 -13.17 2.23
N ASP A 137 -17.33 -13.09 0.93
CA ASP A 137 -18.12 -12.23 0.03
C ASP A 137 -19.45 -12.87 -0.42
N ARG A 138 -19.87 -13.90 0.24
CA ARG A 138 -21.13 -14.60 -0.11
C ARG A 138 -22.30 -14.11 0.72
#